data_394beddd3cbee6876d107376101964c3
#
_entry.id   394beddd3cbee6876d107376101964c3
#
_cell.length_a   1.000
_cell.length_b   1.000
_cell.length_c   1.000
_cell.angle_alpha   90.00
_cell.angle_beta   90.00
_cell.angle_gamma   90.00
#
_symmetry.space_group_name_H-M   'P 1'
#
loop_
_entity.id
_entity.type
_entity.pdbx_description
1 polymer ?
#
loop_
_entity_poly.entity_id
_entity_poly.type
_entity_poly.pdbx_seq_one_letter_code
_entity_poly.pdbx_strand_id
1 'polypeptide(L)'
;MSIDTKSKRKNVLRGESGFTLVEMIAVLVIIGILASVAVPRFINVSSSSEKRVIYTSVSELNSRDAALWAKLKISDSGWQSDENLFSQLDTDLGNSFKWSPRANIDGGILHCKEQMVKLQRIASTKNSPGRWKITFES
;
A
#
# COMPACT_ATOMS: atom_id res chain seq x y z
N MET A 1 70.18 23.41 43.51
CA MET A 1 69.49 22.16 43.66
C MET A 1 68.39 22.13 42.59
N SER A 2 68.66 21.52 41.44
CA SER A 2 67.81 21.52 40.29
C SER A 2 66.98 20.20 40.28
N ILE A 3 65.65 20.29 40.42
CA ILE A 3 64.77 19.13 40.31
C ILE A 3 64.26 19.13 38.90
N ASP A 4 64.81 18.22 38.09
CA ASP A 4 64.36 17.94 36.71
C ASP A 4 63.21 17.00 36.77
N THR A 5 61.98 17.52 36.75
CA THR A 5 60.74 16.73 36.61
C THR A 5 60.46 16.49 35.17
N LYS A 6 61.07 15.46 34.59
CA LYS A 6 60.81 14.94 33.26
C LYS A 6 59.44 14.31 33.24
N SER A 7 58.42 15.08 32.88
CA SER A 7 57.10 14.62 32.64
C SER A 7 57.08 13.64 31.45
N LYS A 8 56.99 12.36 31.77
CA LYS A 8 56.86 11.28 30.79
C LYS A 8 55.47 11.30 30.22
N ARG A 9 55.26 12.04 29.11
CA ARG A 9 54.02 11.93 28.34
C ARG A 9 53.88 10.48 27.85
N LYS A 10 52.99 9.73 28.45
CA LYS A 10 52.50 8.46 27.90
C LYS A 10 51.73 8.79 26.60
N ASN A 11 52.38 8.59 25.47
CA ASN A 11 51.67 8.47 24.19
C ASN A 11 50.81 7.23 24.27
N VAL A 12 49.55 7.40 24.59
CA VAL A 12 48.51 6.40 24.35
C VAL A 12 48.29 6.40 22.85
N LEU A 13 49.07 5.56 22.16
CA LEU A 13 48.75 5.17 20.80
C LEU A 13 47.43 4.44 20.89
N ARG A 14 46.33 5.15 20.65
CA ARG A 14 45.06 4.55 20.29
C ARG A 14 45.35 3.72 19.06
N GLY A 15 45.41 2.41 19.23
CA GLY A 15 45.43 1.49 18.13
C GLY A 15 44.15 1.65 17.34
N GLU A 16 44.19 2.45 16.29
CA GLU A 16 43.21 2.41 15.24
C GLU A 16 43.43 1.10 14.50
N SER A 17 42.83 0.02 15.02
CA SER A 17 42.77 -1.25 14.30
C SER A 17 41.80 -1.04 13.12
N GLY A 18 42.36 -0.66 11.98
CA GLY A 18 41.59 -0.68 10.73
C GLY A 18 41.16 -2.12 10.40
N PHE A 19 40.04 -2.27 9.75
CA PHE A 19 39.56 -3.58 9.26
C PHE A 19 40.57 -4.21 8.30
N THR A 20 40.79 -5.49 8.44
CA THR A 20 41.61 -6.23 7.48
C THR A 20 40.89 -6.43 6.17
N LEU A 21 41.62 -6.55 5.06
CA LEU A 21 41.03 -6.80 3.73
C LEU A 21 40.21 -8.11 3.73
N VAL A 22 40.69 -9.14 4.42
CA VAL A 22 40.01 -10.43 4.57
C VAL A 22 38.70 -10.29 5.31
N GLU A 23 38.66 -9.47 6.37
CA GLU A 23 37.42 -9.20 7.13
C GLU A 23 36.37 -8.49 6.29
N MET A 24 36.77 -7.53 5.44
CA MET A 24 35.87 -6.88 4.49
C MET A 24 35.30 -7.88 3.46
N ILE A 25 36.15 -8.72 2.90
CA ILE A 25 35.71 -9.75 1.94
C ILE A 25 34.75 -10.72 2.61
N ALA A 26 35.03 -11.17 3.82
CA ALA A 26 34.13 -12.07 4.57
C ALA A 26 32.75 -11.44 4.79
N VAL A 27 32.70 -10.19 5.17
CA VAL A 27 31.43 -9.43 5.35
C VAL A 27 30.69 -9.32 4.03
N LEU A 28 31.35 -8.97 2.93
CA LEU A 28 30.72 -8.88 1.61
C LEU A 28 30.13 -10.19 1.14
N VAL A 29 30.83 -11.33 1.37
CA VAL A 29 30.31 -12.65 1.06
C VAL A 29 29.05 -12.96 1.85
N ILE A 30 29.04 -12.69 3.16
CA ILE A 30 27.87 -12.91 4.02
C ILE A 30 26.69 -12.06 3.56
N ILE A 31 26.91 -10.76 3.29
CA ILE A 31 25.88 -9.87 2.77
C ILE A 31 25.36 -10.37 1.43
N GLY A 32 26.22 -10.83 0.53
CA GLY A 32 25.84 -11.39 -0.77
C GLY A 32 24.91 -12.60 -0.63
N ILE A 33 25.21 -13.52 0.27
CA ILE A 33 24.37 -14.70 0.55
C ILE A 33 23.02 -14.27 1.13
N LEU A 34 23.01 -13.37 2.11
CA LEU A 34 21.78 -12.88 2.70
C LEU A 34 20.91 -12.11 1.69
N ALA A 35 21.52 -11.27 0.86
CA ALA A 35 20.83 -10.51 -0.17
C ALA A 35 20.17 -11.44 -1.21
N SER A 36 20.81 -12.53 -1.58
CA SER A 36 20.29 -13.49 -2.57
C SER A 36 18.95 -14.12 -2.14
N VAL A 37 18.72 -14.25 -0.85
CA VAL A 37 17.45 -14.78 -0.29
C VAL A 37 16.45 -13.65 0.04
N ALA A 38 16.94 -12.49 0.49
CA ALA A 38 16.08 -11.40 0.92
C ALA A 38 15.37 -10.70 -0.25
N VAL A 39 16.09 -10.43 -1.35
CA VAL A 39 15.55 -9.69 -2.50
C VAL A 39 14.29 -10.34 -3.11
N PRO A 40 14.26 -11.65 -3.44
CA PRO A 40 13.06 -12.29 -3.98
C PRO A 40 11.86 -12.21 -3.03
N ARG A 41 12.11 -12.28 -1.72
CA ARG A 41 11.05 -12.19 -0.72
C ARG A 41 10.41 -10.81 -0.68
N PHE A 42 11.20 -9.75 -0.80
CA PHE A 42 10.69 -8.38 -0.86
C PHE A 42 9.81 -8.13 -2.08
N ILE A 43 10.19 -8.63 -3.25
CA ILE A 43 9.40 -8.50 -4.48
C ILE A 43 8.04 -9.18 -4.33
N ASN A 44 7.99 -10.39 -3.78
CA ASN A 44 6.75 -11.13 -3.57
C ASN A 44 5.82 -10.46 -2.55
N VAL A 45 6.36 -9.84 -1.50
CA VAL A 45 5.58 -9.10 -0.50
C VAL A 45 4.97 -7.84 -1.11
N SER A 46 5.71 -7.14 -1.97
CA SER A 46 5.22 -5.93 -2.64
C SER A 46 4.01 -6.22 -3.53
N SER A 47 4.08 -7.22 -4.39
CA SER A 47 2.97 -7.62 -5.27
C SER A 47 1.73 -8.11 -4.49
N SER A 48 1.93 -8.84 -3.42
CA SER A 48 0.84 -9.28 -2.54
C SER A 48 0.18 -8.12 -1.80
N SER A 49 0.95 -7.09 -1.43
CA SER A 49 0.44 -5.89 -0.79
C SER A 49 -0.43 -5.06 -1.73
N GLU A 50 -0.04 -4.93 -2.99
CA GLU A 50 -0.81 -4.20 -4.01
C GLU A 50 -2.17 -4.84 -4.27
N LYS A 51 -2.22 -6.15 -4.38
CA LYS A 51 -3.49 -6.90 -4.50
C LYS A 51 -4.40 -6.65 -3.29
N ARG A 52 -3.87 -6.71 -2.08
CA ARG A 52 -4.64 -6.43 -0.86
C ARG A 52 -5.22 -5.03 -0.85
N VAL A 53 -4.46 -4.03 -1.31
CA VAL A 53 -4.94 -2.64 -1.40
C VAL A 53 -6.14 -2.53 -2.34
N ILE A 54 -6.13 -3.23 -3.48
CA ILE A 54 -7.27 -3.28 -4.40
C ILE A 54 -8.49 -3.93 -3.75
N TYR A 55 -8.35 -5.08 -3.10
CA TYR A 55 -9.46 -5.73 -2.40
C TYR A 55 -10.04 -4.84 -1.29
N THR A 56 -9.20 -4.13 -0.56
CA THR A 56 -9.65 -3.18 0.46
C THR A 56 -10.43 -2.03 -0.16
N SER A 57 -10.00 -1.51 -1.32
CA SER A 57 -10.70 -0.45 -2.04
C SER A 57 -12.08 -0.89 -2.52
N VAL A 58 -12.21 -2.11 -3.02
CA VAL A 58 -13.51 -2.69 -3.41
C VAL A 58 -14.41 -2.88 -2.20
N SER A 59 -13.86 -3.31 -1.08
CA SER A 59 -14.59 -3.42 0.19
C SER A 59 -15.08 -2.05 0.68
N GLU A 60 -14.27 -1.01 0.53
CA GLU A 60 -14.64 0.37 0.86
C GLU A 60 -15.78 0.87 -0.03
N LEU A 61 -15.71 0.66 -1.34
CA LEU A 61 -16.80 1.01 -2.26
C LEU A 61 -18.10 0.30 -1.89
N ASN A 62 -18.03 -0.99 -1.57
CA ASN A 62 -19.18 -1.75 -1.12
C ASN A 62 -19.78 -1.22 0.18
N SER A 63 -18.93 -0.80 1.12
CA SER A 63 -19.37 -0.22 2.38
C SER A 63 -20.07 1.12 2.18
N ARG A 64 -19.53 1.98 1.29
CA ARG A 64 -20.14 3.27 0.95
C ARG A 64 -21.47 3.10 0.24
N ASP A 65 -21.55 2.18 -0.72
CA ASP A 65 -22.79 1.86 -1.46
C ASP A 65 -23.87 1.35 -0.50
N ALA A 66 -23.53 0.41 0.39
CA ALA A 66 -24.44 -0.12 1.39
C ALA A 66 -24.89 0.93 2.41
N ALA A 67 -23.97 1.77 2.89
CA ALA A 67 -24.29 2.84 3.84
C ALA A 67 -25.23 3.89 3.22
N LEU A 68 -24.96 4.31 1.98
CA LEU A 68 -25.80 5.26 1.27
C LEU A 68 -27.18 4.68 0.96
N TRP A 69 -27.23 3.41 0.53
CA TRP A 69 -28.49 2.69 0.32
C TRP A 69 -29.32 2.64 1.60
N ALA A 70 -28.72 2.27 2.73
CA ALA A 70 -29.39 2.27 4.03
C ALA A 70 -29.91 3.65 4.42
N LYS A 71 -29.08 4.71 4.22
CA LYS A 71 -29.48 6.10 4.46
C LYS A 71 -30.69 6.50 3.62
N LEU A 72 -30.71 6.18 2.33
CA LEU A 72 -31.81 6.47 1.45
C LEU A 72 -33.07 5.69 1.84
N LYS A 73 -32.93 4.45 2.28
CA LYS A 73 -34.07 3.61 2.74
C LYS A 73 -34.82 4.20 3.92
N ILE A 74 -34.13 4.83 4.84
CA ILE A 74 -34.71 5.45 6.07
C ILE A 74 -35.07 6.92 5.89
N SER A 75 -34.77 7.53 4.73
CA SER A 75 -35.15 8.91 4.44
C SER A 75 -36.65 9.01 4.13
N ASP A 76 -37.22 10.21 4.27
CA ASP A 76 -38.65 10.46 4.01
C ASP A 76 -39.08 10.08 2.59
N SER A 77 -38.20 10.25 1.59
CA SER A 77 -38.44 9.89 0.19
C SER A 77 -38.21 8.40 -0.10
N GLY A 78 -37.54 7.69 0.80
CA GLY A 78 -37.14 6.30 0.61
C GLY A 78 -36.15 6.07 -0.53
N TRP A 79 -35.81 4.82 -0.79
CA TRP A 79 -35.02 4.46 -1.97
C TRP A 79 -35.87 4.62 -3.24
N GLN A 80 -35.40 5.38 -4.22
CA GLN A 80 -36.12 5.69 -5.45
C GLN A 80 -35.59 4.90 -6.64
N SER A 81 -34.29 5.04 -6.96
CA SER A 81 -33.65 4.35 -8.07
C SER A 81 -32.14 4.20 -7.84
N ASP A 82 -31.51 3.31 -8.62
CA ASP A 82 -30.06 3.13 -8.56
C ASP A 82 -29.29 4.35 -9.09
N GLU A 83 -29.84 5.05 -10.09
CA GLU A 83 -29.27 6.29 -10.63
C GLU A 83 -29.23 7.38 -9.56
N ASN A 84 -30.31 7.51 -8.77
CA ASN A 84 -30.35 8.47 -7.67
C ASN A 84 -29.31 8.15 -6.60
N LEU A 85 -29.16 6.86 -6.26
CA LEU A 85 -28.11 6.40 -5.34
C LEU A 85 -26.73 6.68 -5.91
N PHE A 86 -26.44 6.24 -7.14
CA PHE A 86 -25.13 6.39 -7.74
C PHE A 86 -24.69 7.86 -7.89
N SER A 87 -25.63 8.77 -8.17
CA SER A 87 -25.33 10.20 -8.27
C SER A 87 -24.82 10.83 -6.96
N GLN A 88 -25.12 10.20 -5.82
CA GLN A 88 -24.69 10.64 -4.49
C GLN A 88 -23.53 9.79 -3.95
N LEU A 89 -23.16 8.71 -4.66
CA LEU A 89 -22.11 7.82 -4.22
C LEU A 89 -20.73 8.44 -4.43
N ASP A 90 -19.98 8.56 -3.36
CA ASP A 90 -18.59 8.97 -3.43
C ASP A 90 -17.71 7.78 -3.86
N THR A 91 -17.16 7.89 -5.07
CA THR A 91 -16.25 6.90 -5.67
C THR A 91 -14.79 7.30 -5.57
N ASP A 92 -14.46 8.41 -4.93
CA ASP A 92 -13.07 8.83 -4.70
C ASP A 92 -12.43 7.96 -3.62
N LEU A 93 -11.39 7.23 -4.00
CA LEU A 93 -10.62 6.35 -3.11
C LEU A 93 -9.30 6.99 -2.66
N GLY A 94 -9.11 8.29 -2.95
CA GLY A 94 -7.92 9.04 -2.59
C GLY A 94 -6.80 8.99 -3.64
N ASN A 95 -5.71 9.72 -3.35
CA ASN A 95 -4.65 10.03 -4.32
C ASN A 95 -3.89 8.82 -4.88
N SER A 96 -3.94 7.68 -4.21
CA SER A 96 -3.29 6.45 -4.66
C SER A 96 -4.07 5.70 -5.75
N PHE A 97 -5.30 6.13 -6.01
CA PHE A 97 -6.19 5.50 -6.97
C PHE A 97 -6.63 6.49 -8.04
N LYS A 98 -6.77 5.99 -9.25
CA LYS A 98 -7.29 6.78 -10.38
C LYS A 98 -8.28 5.94 -11.18
N TRP A 99 -9.42 6.53 -11.48
CA TRP A 99 -10.37 5.93 -12.42
C TRP A 99 -10.02 6.36 -13.85
N SER A 100 -9.96 5.39 -14.77
CA SER A 100 -9.74 5.69 -16.20
C SER A 100 -10.38 4.61 -17.09
N PRO A 101 -11.52 4.88 -17.68
CA PRO A 101 -12.38 6.06 -17.54
C PRO A 101 -12.98 6.20 -16.15
N ARG A 102 -13.56 7.38 -15.84
CA ARG A 102 -14.21 7.64 -14.56
C ARG A 102 -15.25 6.55 -14.24
N ALA A 103 -15.39 6.25 -12.95
CA ALA A 103 -16.42 5.31 -12.48
C ALA A 103 -17.81 5.73 -12.97
N ASN A 104 -18.56 4.78 -13.46
CA ASN A 104 -19.94 4.93 -13.89
C ASN A 104 -20.86 3.93 -13.15
N ILE A 105 -22.15 3.98 -13.42
CA ILE A 105 -23.15 3.17 -12.75
C ILE A 105 -22.92 1.65 -12.90
N ASP A 106 -22.29 1.22 -14.00
CA ASP A 106 -21.97 -0.18 -14.29
C ASP A 106 -20.58 -0.60 -13.78
N GLY A 107 -19.76 0.35 -13.34
CA GLY A 107 -18.40 0.10 -12.86
C GLY A 107 -17.36 1.04 -13.44
N GLY A 108 -16.17 0.53 -13.72
CA GLY A 108 -15.06 1.31 -14.29
C GLY A 108 -13.72 0.57 -14.19
N ILE A 109 -12.65 1.24 -14.61
CA ILE A 109 -11.29 0.73 -14.47
C ILE A 109 -10.58 1.53 -13.40
N LEU A 110 -10.13 0.85 -12.36
CA LEU A 110 -9.40 1.42 -11.24
C LEU A 110 -7.90 1.14 -11.41
N HIS A 111 -7.12 2.19 -11.38
CA HIS A 111 -5.66 2.12 -11.39
C HIS A 111 -5.13 2.37 -9.98
N CYS A 112 -4.22 1.50 -9.54
CA CYS A 112 -3.45 1.67 -8.30
C CYS A 112 -1.98 1.41 -8.61
N LYS A 113 -1.16 2.46 -8.65
CA LYS A 113 0.23 2.40 -9.11
C LYS A 113 0.32 1.80 -10.52
N GLU A 114 0.97 0.63 -10.67
CA GLU A 114 1.12 -0.08 -11.94
C GLU A 114 0.02 -1.15 -12.17
N GLN A 115 -0.85 -1.37 -11.19
CA GLN A 115 -1.94 -2.34 -11.28
C GLN A 115 -3.19 -1.69 -11.85
N MET A 116 -3.85 -2.40 -12.77
CA MET A 116 -5.09 -1.98 -13.40
C MET A 116 -6.15 -3.08 -13.18
N VAL A 117 -7.29 -2.69 -12.65
CA VAL A 117 -8.36 -3.62 -12.30
C VAL A 117 -9.68 -3.14 -12.87
N LYS A 118 -10.37 -4.00 -13.57
CA LYS A 118 -11.73 -3.75 -14.04
C LYS A 118 -12.72 -4.13 -12.94
N LEU A 119 -13.51 -3.15 -12.53
CA LEU A 119 -14.58 -3.32 -11.56
C LEU A 119 -15.93 -3.26 -12.28
N GLN A 120 -16.81 -4.20 -11.94
CA GLN A 120 -18.20 -4.18 -12.32
C GLN A 120 -19.04 -3.83 -11.11
N ARG A 121 -20.00 -2.94 -11.28
CA ARG A 121 -21.00 -2.65 -10.26
C ARG A 121 -22.32 -3.33 -10.60
N ILE A 122 -22.88 -4.02 -9.63
CA ILE A 122 -24.25 -4.55 -9.69
C ILE A 122 -25.15 -3.46 -9.09
N ALA A 123 -26.17 -3.08 -9.82
CA ALA A 123 -27.10 -2.03 -9.42
C ALA A 123 -27.79 -2.34 -8.09
N SER A 124 -28.08 -1.29 -7.32
CA SER A 124 -28.91 -1.41 -6.13
C SER A 124 -30.39 -1.62 -6.51
N THR A 125 -31.12 -2.26 -5.64
CA THR A 125 -32.56 -2.46 -5.76
C THR A 125 -33.28 -1.95 -4.52
N LYS A 126 -34.59 -1.93 -4.55
CA LYS A 126 -35.38 -1.60 -3.35
C LYS A 126 -35.02 -2.50 -2.15
N ASN A 127 -34.56 -3.73 -2.39
CA ASN A 127 -34.33 -4.74 -1.35
C ASN A 127 -32.84 -5.05 -1.09
N SER A 128 -31.92 -4.52 -1.90
CA SER A 128 -30.49 -4.78 -1.76
C SER A 128 -29.65 -3.57 -2.18
N PRO A 129 -28.53 -3.31 -1.49
CA PRO A 129 -27.57 -2.31 -1.91
C PRO A 129 -26.86 -2.72 -3.21
N GLY A 130 -26.24 -1.74 -3.87
CA GLY A 130 -25.33 -2.01 -4.97
C GLY A 130 -24.08 -2.75 -4.50
N ARG A 131 -23.40 -3.43 -5.42
CA ARG A 131 -22.21 -4.22 -5.12
C ARG A 131 -21.15 -4.11 -6.20
N TRP A 132 -19.93 -3.82 -5.80
CA TRP A 132 -18.75 -3.79 -6.66
C TRP A 132 -18.02 -5.12 -6.63
N LYS A 133 -17.62 -5.61 -7.79
CA LYS A 133 -16.87 -6.85 -7.97
C LYS A 133 -15.70 -6.64 -8.91
N ILE A 134 -14.58 -7.34 -8.65
CA ILE A 134 -13.45 -7.43 -9.57
C ILE A 134 -13.82 -8.39 -10.69
N THR A 135 -13.65 -7.94 -11.94
CA THR A 135 -13.99 -8.77 -13.12
C THR A 135 -12.72 -9.31 -13.78
N PHE A 136 -11.64 -8.52 -13.85
CA PHE A 136 -10.33 -8.93 -14.37
C PHE A 136 -9.23 -8.20 -13.63
N GLU A 137 -8.17 -8.95 -13.29
CA GLU A 137 -6.85 -8.47 -12.92
C GLU A 137 -5.93 -8.72 -14.13
N SER A 138 -5.28 -7.71 -14.66
CA SER A 138 -4.23 -7.87 -15.67
C SER A 138 -2.86 -7.53 -15.10
#